data_9400a49294b71d12f104e0d82cc6bbd5
#
_entry.id   9400a49294b71d12f104e0d82cc6bbd5
#
_cell.length_a   1.000
_cell.length_b   1.000
_cell.length_c   1.000
_cell.angle_alpha   90.00
_cell.angle_beta   90.00
_cell.angle_gamma   90.00
#
_symmetry.space_group_name_H-M   'P 1'
#
loop_
_entity.id
_entity.type
_entity.pdbx_description
1 polymer ?
#
loop_
_entity_poly.entity_id
_entity_poly.type
_entity_poly.pdbx_seq_one_letter_code
_entity_poly.pdbx_strand_id
1 'polypeptide(L)'
;MTAIDDAFAQCAREERAAFIPFIMAGDPSLDATASYLDALAAGGADVIELGVPFSDPIADGPTNQRAAVRALQAGAKLSNLFEMVARHRDRLGVPIVLFTYFNPIHARGVARFAEQAAASGVDGVLCVDLPPEEGERELVPALREQGVDAIFLLAPTSTKERIAKVAAVSSGFVYYVSRTGVTGERAALPTELVKDIKKLRKQVKLPLAVGFGISSPAQVATVGEAADGVVVGSALVHLIEEKAGEPGFPALLERRVRELSEPLRGKADRRRA
;
A
#
# COMPACT_ATOMS: atom_id res chain seq x y z
N MET A 1 10.12 13.07 -11.57
CA MET A 1 10.16 11.89 -10.70
C MET A 1 9.34 12.23 -9.48
N THR A 2 8.46 11.33 -9.09
CA THR A 2 7.62 11.47 -7.89
C THR A 2 8.36 10.91 -6.66
N ALA A 3 7.84 11.14 -5.44
CA ALA A 3 8.43 10.57 -4.24
C ALA A 3 8.40 9.03 -4.24
N ILE A 4 7.39 8.43 -4.89
CA ILE A 4 7.30 6.98 -5.07
C ILE A 4 8.39 6.49 -6.02
N ASP A 5 8.63 7.19 -7.15
CA ASP A 5 9.73 6.86 -8.07
C ASP A 5 11.08 6.88 -7.36
N ASP A 6 11.31 7.92 -6.52
CA ASP A 6 12.56 8.07 -5.77
C ASP A 6 12.75 6.94 -4.75
N ALA A 7 11.69 6.52 -4.05
CA ALA A 7 11.73 5.40 -3.10
C ALA A 7 12.09 4.08 -3.81
N PHE A 8 11.44 3.74 -4.92
CA PHE A 8 11.77 2.54 -5.69
C PHE A 8 13.18 2.62 -6.32
N ALA A 9 13.58 3.79 -6.83
CA ALA A 9 14.93 3.99 -7.35
C ALA A 9 16.01 3.81 -6.27
N GLN A 10 15.74 4.25 -5.02
CA GLN A 10 16.63 4.02 -3.89
C GLN A 10 16.75 2.52 -3.57
N CYS A 11 15.61 1.80 -3.47
CA CYS A 11 15.62 0.36 -3.23
C CYS A 11 16.38 -0.39 -4.33
N ALA A 12 16.20 0.00 -5.61
CA ALA A 12 16.93 -0.59 -6.73
C ALA A 12 18.44 -0.35 -6.65
N ARG A 13 18.90 0.85 -6.24
CA ARG A 13 20.33 1.12 -5.99
C ARG A 13 20.91 0.26 -4.85
N GLU A 14 20.07 -0.07 -3.88
CA GLU A 14 20.41 -0.95 -2.75
C GLU A 14 20.25 -2.44 -3.07
N GLU A 15 19.91 -2.76 -4.32
CA GLU A 15 19.69 -4.15 -4.81
C GLU A 15 18.66 -4.93 -3.97
N ARG A 16 17.57 -4.25 -3.56
CA ARG A 16 16.48 -4.84 -2.79
C ARG A 16 15.09 -4.41 -3.27
N ALA A 17 14.08 -5.16 -2.89
CA ALA A 17 12.70 -4.75 -3.05
C ALA A 17 12.29 -3.71 -1.98
N ALA A 18 11.33 -2.85 -2.32
CA ALA A 18 10.69 -1.93 -1.39
C ALA A 18 9.79 -2.69 -0.40
N PHE A 19 9.78 -2.31 0.87
CA PHE A 19 8.84 -2.79 1.87
C PHE A 19 7.66 -1.83 2.00
N ILE A 20 6.45 -2.34 1.78
CA ILE A 20 5.22 -1.53 1.71
C ILE A 20 4.21 -2.06 2.74
N PRO A 21 4.21 -1.56 3.99
CA PRO A 21 3.19 -1.91 4.97
C PRO A 21 1.86 -1.21 4.66
N PHE A 22 0.74 -1.94 4.86
CA PHE A 22 -0.61 -1.42 4.80
C PHE A 22 -1.23 -1.42 6.19
N ILE A 23 -1.90 -0.32 6.56
CA ILE A 23 -2.79 -0.23 7.71
C ILE A 23 -4.09 0.51 7.33
N MET A 24 -5.17 0.30 8.11
CA MET A 24 -6.42 1.02 7.94
C MET A 24 -6.39 2.35 8.72
N ALA A 25 -6.64 3.47 8.05
CA ALA A 25 -6.71 4.77 8.69
C ALA A 25 -7.90 4.86 9.65
N GLY A 26 -7.65 5.33 10.87
CA GLY A 26 -8.69 5.46 11.90
C GLY A 26 -8.93 4.20 12.72
N ASP A 27 -8.18 3.14 12.51
CA ASP A 27 -8.26 1.91 13.30
C ASP A 27 -7.14 1.86 14.36
N PRO A 28 -7.41 1.95 15.67
CA PRO A 28 -8.71 2.19 16.31
C PRO A 28 -9.10 3.69 16.35
N SER A 29 -8.21 4.60 16.01
CA SER A 29 -8.45 6.05 15.91
C SER A 29 -7.45 6.72 14.95
N LEU A 30 -7.72 7.97 14.52
CA LEU A 30 -6.78 8.73 13.70
C LEU A 30 -5.52 9.14 14.47
N ASP A 31 -5.62 9.41 15.76
CA ASP A 31 -4.45 9.72 16.60
C ASP A 31 -3.54 8.50 16.77
N ALA A 32 -4.14 7.30 16.92
CA ALA A 32 -3.39 6.06 16.92
C ALA A 32 -2.72 5.83 15.55
N THR A 33 -3.46 6.03 14.44
CA THR A 33 -2.91 5.92 13.08
C THR A 33 -1.69 6.80 12.89
N ALA A 34 -1.73 8.04 13.36
CA ALA A 34 -0.60 8.96 13.28
C ALA A 34 0.66 8.40 13.95
N SER A 35 0.53 7.83 15.15
CA SER A 35 1.65 7.18 15.84
C SER A 35 2.11 5.88 15.15
N TYR A 36 1.20 5.19 14.46
CA TYR A 36 1.54 3.99 13.69
C TYR A 36 2.30 4.34 12.42
N LEU A 37 1.98 5.45 11.74
CA LEU A 37 2.76 5.92 10.59
C LEU A 37 4.23 6.15 10.98
N ASP A 38 4.49 6.78 12.13
CA ASP A 38 5.84 6.96 12.65
C ASP A 38 6.53 5.59 12.91
N ALA A 39 5.81 4.63 13.51
CA ALA A 39 6.32 3.29 13.78
C ALA A 39 6.61 2.50 12.49
N LEU A 40 5.75 2.62 11.46
CA LEU A 40 5.98 1.99 10.16
C LEU A 40 7.24 2.54 9.48
N ALA A 41 7.40 3.86 9.45
CA ALA A 41 8.58 4.51 8.88
C ALA A 41 9.86 4.10 9.63
N ALA A 42 9.88 4.17 10.97
CA ALA A 42 11.00 3.75 11.81
C ALA A 42 11.31 2.24 11.71
N GLY A 43 10.30 1.42 11.42
CA GLY A 43 10.43 -0.02 11.19
C GLY A 43 11.00 -0.39 9.82
N GLY A 44 11.18 0.59 8.92
CA GLY A 44 11.80 0.37 7.61
C GLY A 44 10.83 0.26 6.44
N ALA A 45 9.67 0.94 6.51
CA ALA A 45 8.81 1.15 5.37
C ALA A 45 9.50 2.04 4.33
N ASP A 46 9.41 1.67 3.05
CA ASP A 46 9.88 2.49 1.93
C ASP A 46 8.72 3.28 1.29
N VAL A 47 7.52 2.75 1.36
CA VAL A 47 6.24 3.37 1.00
C VAL A 47 5.22 2.90 2.02
N ILE A 48 4.27 3.74 2.42
CA ILE A 48 3.17 3.35 3.32
C ILE A 48 1.86 3.34 2.54
N GLU A 49 1.16 2.21 2.52
CA GLU A 49 -0.23 2.16 2.07
C GLU A 49 -1.17 2.44 3.24
N LEU A 50 -2.04 3.42 3.06
CA LEU A 50 -3.01 3.85 4.05
C LEU A 50 -4.44 3.61 3.53
N GLY A 51 -5.13 2.63 4.11
CA GLY A 51 -6.50 2.28 3.75
C GLY A 51 -7.49 3.37 4.15
N VAL A 52 -8.33 3.81 3.21
CA VAL A 52 -9.45 4.69 3.48
C VAL A 52 -10.65 3.83 3.90
N PRO A 53 -11.16 3.96 5.13
CA PRO A 53 -12.27 3.13 5.58
C PRO A 53 -13.53 3.42 4.75
N PHE A 54 -14.19 2.34 4.32
CA PHE A 54 -15.40 2.38 3.51
C PHE A 54 -16.43 1.38 4.06
N SER A 55 -17.73 1.73 3.94
CA SER A 55 -18.84 0.92 4.49
C SER A 55 -19.09 -0.40 3.77
N ASP A 56 -18.71 -0.44 2.46
CA ASP A 56 -19.03 -1.57 1.57
C ASP A 56 -17.75 -2.13 0.92
N PRO A 57 -16.77 -2.63 1.71
CA PRO A 57 -15.43 -2.96 1.24
C PRO A 57 -15.38 -4.36 0.60
N ILE A 58 -16.04 -4.53 -0.54
CA ILE A 58 -16.26 -5.82 -1.23
C ILE A 58 -14.98 -6.50 -1.73
N ALA A 59 -13.92 -5.73 -1.98
CA ALA A 59 -12.62 -6.25 -2.40
C ALA A 59 -11.73 -6.68 -1.22
N ASP A 60 -12.11 -6.30 0.01
CA ASP A 60 -11.31 -6.57 1.20
C ASP A 60 -11.64 -7.92 1.84
N GLY A 61 -10.63 -8.52 2.45
CA GLY A 61 -10.80 -9.68 3.31
C GLY A 61 -11.34 -9.34 4.70
N PRO A 62 -11.79 -10.37 5.46
CA PRO A 62 -12.48 -10.15 6.74
C PRO A 62 -11.70 -9.28 7.74
N THR A 63 -10.39 -9.39 7.80
CA THR A 63 -9.54 -8.60 8.71
C THR A 63 -9.60 -7.11 8.38
N ASN A 64 -9.43 -6.75 7.09
CA ASN A 64 -9.50 -5.36 6.66
C ASN A 64 -10.93 -4.81 6.77
N GLN A 65 -11.96 -5.63 6.49
CA GLN A 65 -13.37 -5.25 6.70
C GLN A 65 -13.65 -4.88 8.16
N ARG A 66 -13.20 -5.70 9.12
CA ARG A 66 -13.36 -5.37 10.55
C ARG A 66 -12.61 -4.11 10.94
N ALA A 67 -11.41 -3.88 10.40
CA ALA A 67 -10.65 -2.65 10.62
C ALA A 67 -11.39 -1.42 10.07
N ALA A 68 -11.99 -1.51 8.87
CA ALA A 68 -12.80 -0.45 8.30
C ALA A 68 -14.02 -0.13 9.18
N VAL A 69 -14.71 -1.16 9.72
CA VAL A 69 -15.82 -0.98 10.65
C VAL A 69 -15.38 -0.25 11.92
N ARG A 70 -14.27 -0.66 12.56
CA ARG A 70 -13.74 0.01 13.76
C ARG A 70 -13.38 1.47 13.47
N ALA A 71 -12.70 1.72 12.35
CA ALA A 71 -12.34 3.08 11.93
C ALA A 71 -13.55 3.98 11.71
N LEU A 72 -14.60 3.48 11.02
CA LEU A 72 -15.83 4.24 10.79
C LEU A 72 -16.57 4.51 12.10
N GLN A 73 -16.63 3.52 13.01
CA GLN A 73 -17.22 3.70 14.35
C GLN A 73 -16.45 4.71 15.19
N ALA A 74 -15.13 4.80 15.03
CA ALA A 74 -14.31 5.82 15.65
C ALA A 74 -14.43 7.21 14.99
N GLY A 75 -15.28 7.35 13.97
CA GLY A 75 -15.53 8.62 13.30
C GLY A 75 -14.53 9.00 12.22
N ALA A 76 -13.74 8.05 11.70
CA ALA A 76 -12.83 8.30 10.58
C ALA A 76 -13.61 8.72 9.32
N LYS A 77 -13.19 9.83 8.72
CA LYS A 77 -13.71 10.38 7.47
C LYS A 77 -12.55 10.79 6.59
N LEU A 78 -12.75 10.80 5.28
CA LEU A 78 -11.70 11.20 4.34
C LEU A 78 -11.14 12.63 4.65
N SER A 79 -11.99 13.56 5.12
CA SER A 79 -11.55 14.91 5.49
C SER A 79 -10.55 14.92 6.65
N ASN A 80 -10.87 14.24 7.75
CA ASN A 80 -9.97 14.23 8.91
C ASN A 80 -8.75 13.31 8.71
N LEU A 81 -8.85 12.33 7.78
CA LEU A 81 -7.70 11.58 7.32
C LEU A 81 -6.70 12.49 6.59
N PHE A 82 -7.16 13.32 5.65
CA PHE A 82 -6.29 14.29 4.97
C PHE A 82 -5.64 15.27 5.95
N GLU A 83 -6.38 15.78 6.91
CA GLU A 83 -5.84 16.65 7.97
C GLU A 83 -4.78 15.95 8.83
N MET A 84 -5.00 14.68 9.16
CA MET A 84 -4.03 13.86 9.89
C MET A 84 -2.76 13.65 9.06
N VAL A 85 -2.87 13.27 7.79
CA VAL A 85 -1.71 13.09 6.90
C VAL A 85 -0.93 14.40 6.78
N ALA A 86 -1.60 15.54 6.50
CA ALA A 86 -0.94 16.84 6.35
C ALA A 86 -0.13 17.24 7.59
N ARG A 87 -0.66 16.99 8.80
CA ARG A 87 0.04 17.30 10.06
C ARG A 87 1.30 16.46 10.30
N HIS A 88 1.39 15.28 9.65
CA HIS A 88 2.48 14.34 9.92
C HIS A 88 3.46 14.21 8.75
N ARG A 89 3.11 14.75 7.57
CA ARG A 89 3.84 14.52 6.32
C ARG A 89 5.33 14.89 6.41
N ASP A 90 5.65 16.06 6.96
CA ASP A 90 7.02 16.61 6.98
C ASP A 90 8.02 15.74 7.75
N ARG A 91 7.54 14.94 8.69
CA ARG A 91 8.40 14.10 9.54
C ARG A 91 8.46 12.63 9.13
N LEU A 92 7.52 12.16 8.28
CA LEU A 92 7.49 10.74 7.93
C LEU A 92 8.65 10.31 7.02
N GLY A 93 9.09 11.19 6.11
CA GLY A 93 10.22 10.90 5.22
C GLY A 93 10.00 9.81 4.19
N VAL A 94 8.82 9.16 4.17
CA VAL A 94 8.44 8.11 3.22
C VAL A 94 7.13 8.46 2.51
N PRO A 95 6.93 8.08 1.22
CA PRO A 95 5.70 8.36 0.50
C PRO A 95 4.50 7.59 1.05
N ILE A 96 3.32 8.23 0.92
CA ILE A 96 2.02 7.68 1.33
C ILE A 96 1.17 7.42 0.10
N VAL A 97 0.65 6.20 -0.02
CA VAL A 97 -0.34 5.79 -1.02
C VAL A 97 -1.68 5.56 -0.33
N LEU A 98 -2.74 6.22 -0.78
CA LEU A 98 -4.09 5.89 -0.34
C LEU A 98 -4.59 4.65 -1.08
N PHE A 99 -5.04 3.67 -0.31
CA PHE A 99 -5.75 2.50 -0.81
C PHE A 99 -7.24 2.71 -0.56
N THR A 100 -8.04 2.87 -1.62
CA THR A 100 -9.43 3.32 -1.51
C THR A 100 -10.35 2.67 -2.53
N TYR A 101 -11.64 2.91 -2.38
CA TYR A 101 -12.70 2.62 -3.33
C TYR A 101 -13.08 3.88 -4.11
N PHE A 102 -13.73 3.71 -5.26
CA PHE A 102 -14.10 4.86 -6.11
C PHE A 102 -15.22 5.70 -5.50
N ASN A 103 -16.16 5.09 -4.78
CA ASN A 103 -17.29 5.82 -4.22
C ASN A 103 -16.88 6.99 -3.27
N PRO A 104 -15.94 6.84 -2.32
CA PRO A 104 -15.41 7.98 -1.54
C PRO A 104 -14.81 9.10 -2.38
N ILE A 105 -14.12 8.75 -3.49
CA ILE A 105 -13.56 9.71 -4.44
C ILE A 105 -14.69 10.44 -5.18
N HIS A 106 -15.61 9.68 -5.75
CA HIS A 106 -16.72 10.20 -6.55
C HIS A 106 -17.65 11.12 -5.73
N ALA A 107 -18.02 10.70 -4.52
CA ALA A 107 -18.86 11.50 -3.61
C ALA A 107 -18.23 12.84 -3.23
N ARG A 108 -16.91 12.95 -3.25
CA ARG A 108 -16.18 14.20 -3.00
C ARG A 108 -16.01 15.07 -4.25
N GLY A 109 -16.11 14.46 -5.43
CA GLY A 109 -15.72 14.99 -6.72
C GLY A 109 -14.24 14.72 -7.01
N VAL A 110 -13.95 14.11 -8.16
CA VAL A 110 -12.63 13.58 -8.50
C VAL A 110 -11.54 14.66 -8.46
N ALA A 111 -11.78 15.83 -9.10
CA ALA A 111 -10.82 16.94 -9.11
C ALA A 111 -10.51 17.43 -7.68
N ARG A 112 -11.56 17.68 -6.87
CA ARG A 112 -11.41 18.13 -5.48
C ARG A 112 -10.71 17.08 -4.61
N PHE A 113 -10.96 15.79 -4.84
CA PHE A 113 -10.24 14.73 -4.16
C PHE A 113 -8.75 14.77 -4.48
N ALA A 114 -8.37 14.90 -5.77
CA ALA A 114 -6.98 14.96 -6.20
C ALA A 114 -6.23 16.18 -5.61
N GLU A 115 -6.86 17.38 -5.66
CA GLU A 115 -6.32 18.60 -5.03
C GLU A 115 -6.06 18.41 -3.53
N GLN A 116 -7.02 17.81 -2.81
CA GLN A 116 -6.90 17.63 -1.37
C GLN A 116 -5.90 16.53 -1.00
N ALA A 117 -5.82 15.46 -1.80
CA ALA A 117 -4.81 14.43 -1.62
C ALA A 117 -3.39 15.02 -1.75
N ALA A 118 -3.14 15.77 -2.83
CA ALA A 118 -1.86 16.46 -3.03
C ALA A 118 -1.56 17.47 -1.91
N ALA A 119 -2.52 18.33 -1.56
CA ALA A 119 -2.36 19.35 -0.51
C ALA A 119 -2.09 18.73 0.87
N SER A 120 -2.54 17.51 1.12
CA SER A 120 -2.24 16.78 2.36
C SER A 120 -0.91 16.02 2.32
N GLY A 121 -0.24 15.95 1.17
CA GLY A 121 1.02 15.23 1.00
C GLY A 121 0.85 13.74 0.72
N VAL A 122 -0.28 13.33 0.14
CA VAL A 122 -0.47 12.01 -0.44
C VAL A 122 0.29 11.95 -1.77
N ASP A 123 1.10 10.91 -1.94
CA ASP A 123 1.98 10.74 -3.11
C ASP A 123 1.36 9.85 -4.20
N GLY A 124 0.42 8.97 -3.82
CA GLY A 124 -0.25 8.09 -4.77
C GLY A 124 -1.63 7.64 -4.32
N VAL A 125 -2.43 7.17 -5.26
CA VAL A 125 -3.77 6.62 -5.03
C VAL A 125 -3.93 5.30 -5.76
N LEU A 126 -4.34 4.27 -5.03
CA LEU A 126 -4.76 2.99 -5.54
C LEU A 126 -6.27 2.85 -5.32
N CYS A 127 -7.04 2.85 -6.40
CA CYS A 127 -8.48 2.64 -6.37
C CYS A 127 -8.80 1.21 -6.80
N VAL A 128 -9.35 0.40 -5.87
CA VAL A 128 -9.42 -1.06 -6.05
C VAL A 128 -10.53 -1.53 -6.97
N ASP A 129 -11.58 -0.75 -7.10
CA ASP A 129 -12.81 -1.08 -7.84
C ASP A 129 -13.00 -0.25 -9.13
N LEU A 130 -12.02 0.60 -9.50
CA LEU A 130 -12.06 1.40 -10.71
C LEU A 130 -11.27 0.72 -11.85
N PRO A 131 -11.92 0.32 -12.96
CA PRO A 131 -11.24 -0.20 -14.13
C PRO A 131 -10.29 0.85 -14.74
N PRO A 132 -9.13 0.45 -15.30
CA PRO A 132 -8.18 1.40 -15.87
C PRO A 132 -8.76 2.17 -17.07
N GLU A 133 -9.72 1.60 -17.80
CA GLU A 133 -10.42 2.27 -18.91
C GLU A 133 -11.27 3.46 -18.45
N GLU A 134 -11.89 3.34 -17.28
CA GLU A 134 -12.67 4.40 -16.63
C GLU A 134 -11.75 5.38 -15.90
N GLY A 135 -10.75 4.84 -15.16
CA GLY A 135 -9.77 5.66 -14.46
C GLY A 135 -8.99 6.60 -15.36
N GLU A 136 -8.63 6.14 -16.58
CA GLU A 136 -7.93 6.96 -17.59
C GLU A 136 -8.70 8.22 -18.00
N ARG A 137 -10.02 8.18 -17.95
CA ARG A 137 -10.87 9.29 -18.42
C ARG A 137 -10.99 10.41 -17.41
N GLU A 138 -10.96 10.11 -16.13
CA GLU A 138 -11.29 11.08 -15.09
C GLU A 138 -10.26 11.11 -13.94
N LEU A 139 -10.00 9.98 -13.27
CA LEU A 139 -9.15 9.94 -12.09
C LEU A 139 -7.68 10.18 -12.42
N VAL A 140 -7.15 9.49 -13.44
CA VAL A 140 -5.73 9.58 -13.80
C VAL A 140 -5.33 10.99 -14.24
N PRO A 141 -6.09 11.71 -15.10
CA PRO A 141 -5.79 13.09 -15.42
C PRO A 141 -5.78 14.02 -14.21
N ALA A 142 -6.80 13.90 -13.34
CA ALA A 142 -6.91 14.72 -12.14
C ALA A 142 -5.74 14.51 -11.15
N LEU A 143 -5.34 13.25 -10.89
CA LEU A 143 -4.20 12.93 -10.06
C LEU A 143 -2.89 13.45 -10.66
N ARG A 144 -2.68 13.21 -11.97
CA ARG A 144 -1.49 13.65 -12.70
C ARG A 144 -1.31 15.17 -12.67
N GLU A 145 -2.38 15.93 -12.82
CA GLU A 145 -2.36 17.40 -12.71
C GLU A 145 -1.85 17.88 -11.36
N GLN A 146 -2.11 17.11 -10.32
CA GLN A 146 -1.67 17.40 -8.95
C GLN A 146 -0.34 16.73 -8.58
N GLY A 147 0.31 16.01 -9.50
CA GLY A 147 1.57 15.30 -9.23
C GLY A 147 1.41 14.07 -8.33
N VAL A 148 0.20 13.51 -8.22
CA VAL A 148 -0.12 12.30 -7.45
C VAL A 148 -0.13 11.09 -8.38
N ASP A 149 0.54 10.01 -7.98
CA ASP A 149 0.61 8.78 -8.78
C ASP A 149 -0.72 8.00 -8.77
N ALA A 150 -1.08 7.46 -9.94
CA ALA A 150 -2.23 6.57 -10.10
C ALA A 150 -1.77 5.11 -10.18
N ILE A 151 -2.10 4.30 -9.19
CA ILE A 151 -1.69 2.91 -9.08
C ILE A 151 -2.86 2.00 -9.43
N PHE A 152 -2.64 1.03 -10.32
CA PHE A 152 -3.66 0.05 -10.71
C PHE A 152 -3.22 -1.38 -10.41
N LEU A 153 -4.25 -2.26 -10.31
CA LEU A 153 -4.07 -3.66 -9.95
C LEU A 153 -4.00 -4.57 -11.18
N LEU A 154 -3.13 -5.56 -11.09
CA LEU A 154 -3.12 -6.76 -11.91
C LEU A 154 -3.37 -7.99 -11.04
N ALA A 155 -4.02 -9.00 -11.63
CA ALA A 155 -4.31 -10.29 -11.00
C ALA A 155 -3.80 -11.43 -11.87
N PRO A 156 -3.68 -12.67 -11.36
CA PRO A 156 -3.31 -13.84 -12.17
C PRO A 156 -4.21 -14.07 -13.39
N THR A 157 -5.45 -13.61 -13.34
CA THR A 157 -6.44 -13.69 -14.41
C THR A 157 -6.37 -12.55 -15.42
N SER A 158 -5.47 -11.58 -15.24
CA SER A 158 -5.34 -10.43 -16.15
C SER A 158 -4.87 -10.85 -17.53
N THR A 159 -5.63 -10.46 -18.58
CA THR A 159 -5.28 -10.71 -19.98
C THR A 159 -4.10 -9.84 -20.41
N LYS A 160 -3.50 -10.13 -21.57
CA LYS A 160 -2.40 -9.32 -22.13
C LYS A 160 -2.84 -7.88 -22.40
N GLU A 161 -4.05 -7.70 -22.88
CA GLU A 161 -4.66 -6.40 -23.14
C GLU A 161 -4.83 -5.60 -21.84
N ARG A 162 -5.30 -6.27 -20.78
CA ARG A 162 -5.43 -5.66 -19.44
C ARG A 162 -4.06 -5.26 -18.87
N ILE A 163 -3.04 -6.12 -19.01
CA ILE A 163 -1.68 -5.81 -18.56
C ILE A 163 -1.12 -4.60 -19.30
N ALA A 164 -1.28 -4.54 -20.62
CA ALA A 164 -0.83 -3.41 -21.43
C ALA A 164 -1.56 -2.11 -21.04
N LYS A 165 -2.87 -2.18 -20.82
CA LYS A 165 -3.68 -1.02 -20.42
C LYS A 165 -3.26 -0.50 -19.04
N VAL A 166 -3.16 -1.38 -18.04
CA VAL A 166 -2.69 -1.02 -16.69
C VAL A 166 -1.30 -0.40 -16.75
N ALA A 167 -0.36 -0.99 -17.49
CA ALA A 167 0.99 -0.46 -17.64
C ALA A 167 1.03 0.94 -18.30
N ALA A 168 0.06 1.26 -19.18
CA ALA A 168 0.00 2.54 -19.87
C ALA A 168 -0.59 3.67 -19.01
N VAL A 169 -1.51 3.36 -18.09
CA VAL A 169 -2.23 4.37 -17.30
C VAL A 169 -1.68 4.53 -15.88
N SER A 170 -0.96 3.53 -15.36
CA SER A 170 -0.34 3.60 -14.04
C SER A 170 0.87 4.53 -14.00
N SER A 171 1.17 5.06 -12.81
CA SER A 171 2.43 5.72 -12.47
C SER A 171 2.89 5.27 -11.08
N GLY A 172 4.14 5.59 -10.70
CA GLY A 172 4.76 5.11 -9.47
C GLY A 172 5.07 3.61 -9.53
N PHE A 173 4.06 2.76 -9.37
CA PHE A 173 4.20 1.30 -9.49
C PHE A 173 2.91 0.62 -9.96
N VAL A 174 3.01 -0.65 -10.34
CA VAL A 174 1.85 -1.53 -10.60
C VAL A 174 1.72 -2.50 -9.43
N TYR A 175 0.51 -2.64 -8.91
CA TYR A 175 0.21 -3.57 -7.83
C TYR A 175 -0.22 -4.94 -8.39
N TYR A 176 0.47 -6.00 -8.02
CA TYR A 176 0.08 -7.37 -8.38
C TYR A 176 -0.54 -8.09 -7.17
N VAL A 177 -1.81 -8.42 -7.33
CA VAL A 177 -2.53 -9.27 -6.39
C VAL A 177 -2.13 -10.71 -6.62
N SER A 178 -1.41 -11.33 -5.69
CA SER A 178 -0.86 -12.68 -5.88
C SER A 178 -1.90 -13.81 -5.96
N ARG A 179 -3.18 -13.49 -5.77
CA ARG A 179 -4.30 -14.48 -5.78
C ARG A 179 -5.63 -13.86 -6.20
N THR A 180 -6.53 -14.73 -6.70
CA THR A 180 -7.96 -14.45 -6.82
C THR A 180 -8.67 -14.80 -5.50
N GLY A 181 -9.53 -13.91 -5.02
CA GLY A 181 -10.30 -14.04 -3.77
C GLY A 181 -9.99 -12.95 -2.75
N VAL A 182 -10.69 -12.98 -1.61
CA VAL A 182 -10.57 -11.95 -0.56
C VAL A 182 -9.25 -12.05 0.21
N THR A 183 -8.78 -10.92 0.76
CA THR A 183 -7.54 -10.79 1.55
C THR A 183 -7.58 -11.62 2.85
N GLY A 184 -6.45 -12.23 3.23
CA GLY A 184 -6.29 -12.96 4.49
C GLY A 184 -4.89 -13.56 4.61
N GLU A 185 -4.40 -13.74 5.83
CA GLU A 185 -3.13 -14.40 6.13
C GLU A 185 -3.16 -15.88 5.72
N ARG A 186 -2.05 -16.38 5.16
CA ARG A 186 -1.92 -17.80 4.79
C ARG A 186 -0.53 -18.35 5.05
N ALA A 187 -0.48 -19.65 5.36
CA ALA A 187 0.76 -20.35 5.67
C ALA A 187 1.71 -20.52 4.48
N ALA A 188 1.21 -20.53 3.21
CA ALA A 188 2.03 -20.74 2.03
C ALA A 188 1.68 -19.80 0.87
N LEU A 189 2.73 -19.34 0.16
CA LEU A 189 2.60 -18.62 -1.11
C LEU A 189 2.20 -19.58 -2.25
N PRO A 190 1.53 -19.09 -3.32
CA PRO A 190 1.27 -19.89 -4.51
C PRO A 190 2.57 -20.37 -5.15
N THR A 191 2.63 -21.65 -5.52
CA THR A 191 3.84 -22.25 -6.14
C THR A 191 4.26 -21.55 -7.44
N GLU A 192 3.29 -21.02 -8.19
CA GLU A 192 3.54 -20.34 -9.47
C GLU A 192 3.81 -18.84 -9.35
N LEU A 193 3.69 -18.27 -8.13
CA LEU A 193 3.79 -16.82 -7.92
C LEU A 193 5.06 -16.19 -8.50
N VAL A 194 6.23 -16.79 -8.22
CA VAL A 194 7.53 -16.28 -8.71
C VAL A 194 7.61 -16.31 -10.24
N LYS A 195 7.02 -17.33 -10.87
CA LYS A 195 6.97 -17.41 -12.34
C LYS A 195 6.08 -16.34 -12.93
N ASP A 196 4.93 -16.10 -12.31
CA ASP A 196 3.97 -15.08 -12.74
C ASP A 196 4.59 -13.67 -12.63
N ILE A 197 5.25 -13.36 -11.52
CA ILE A 197 5.96 -12.09 -11.31
C ILE A 197 7.02 -11.90 -12.42
N LYS A 198 7.88 -12.90 -12.66
CA LYS A 198 8.92 -12.85 -13.72
C LYS A 198 8.33 -12.67 -15.12
N LYS A 199 7.15 -13.23 -15.39
CA LYS A 199 6.43 -13.06 -16.66
C LYS A 199 5.87 -11.64 -16.80
N LEU A 200 5.28 -11.09 -15.75
CA LEU A 200 4.74 -9.73 -15.72
C LEU A 200 5.84 -8.67 -15.89
N ARG A 201 6.99 -8.82 -15.23
CA ARG A 201 8.12 -7.90 -15.35
C ARG A 201 8.66 -7.76 -16.78
N LYS A 202 8.41 -8.73 -17.66
CA LYS A 202 8.74 -8.60 -19.09
C LYS A 202 7.80 -7.70 -19.87
N GLN A 203 6.61 -7.42 -19.32
CA GLN A 203 5.54 -6.67 -19.98
C GLN A 203 5.31 -5.30 -19.33
N VAL A 204 5.61 -5.18 -18.03
CA VAL A 204 5.45 -3.95 -17.23
C VAL A 204 6.82 -3.34 -16.98
N LYS A 205 7.00 -2.06 -17.38
CA LYS A 205 8.26 -1.33 -17.18
C LYS A 205 8.32 -0.64 -15.82
N LEU A 206 7.16 -0.31 -15.24
CA LEU A 206 7.04 0.26 -13.90
C LEU A 206 7.46 -0.77 -12.85
N PRO A 207 7.90 -0.34 -11.66
CA PRO A 207 8.10 -1.24 -10.53
C PRO A 207 6.85 -2.09 -10.28
N LEU A 208 7.04 -3.35 -9.92
CA LEU A 208 5.97 -4.30 -9.62
C LEU A 208 5.97 -4.62 -8.14
N ALA A 209 4.97 -4.12 -7.40
CA ALA A 209 4.75 -4.46 -6.00
C ALA A 209 3.76 -5.63 -5.87
N VAL A 210 4.06 -6.59 -4.99
CA VAL A 210 3.25 -7.81 -4.82
C VAL A 210 2.69 -7.86 -3.42
N GLY A 211 1.38 -8.07 -3.33
CA GLY A 211 0.65 -8.17 -2.08
C GLY A 211 -0.29 -9.35 -2.01
N PHE A 212 -1.02 -9.43 -0.91
CA PHE A 212 -2.01 -10.44 -0.54
C PHE A 212 -1.46 -11.70 0.13
N GLY A 213 -1.72 -11.77 1.44
CA GLY A 213 -1.49 -12.96 2.25
C GLY A 213 -0.04 -13.16 2.70
N ILE A 214 0.83 -12.16 2.47
CA ILE A 214 2.20 -12.16 2.98
C ILE A 214 2.16 -11.75 4.45
N SER A 215 2.70 -12.61 5.33
CA SER A 215 2.60 -12.44 6.79
C SER A 215 3.87 -12.82 7.56
N SER A 216 4.86 -13.40 6.88
CA SER A 216 6.11 -13.85 7.53
C SER A 216 7.35 -13.33 6.82
N PRO A 217 8.49 -13.19 7.55
CA PRO A 217 9.77 -12.80 6.97
C PRO A 217 10.22 -13.70 5.81
N ALA A 218 9.97 -15.01 5.90
CA ALA A 218 10.33 -15.97 4.85
C ALA A 218 9.54 -15.72 3.55
N GLN A 219 8.24 -15.37 3.67
CA GLN A 219 7.42 -15.02 2.51
C GLN A 219 7.87 -13.68 1.90
N VAL A 220 8.21 -12.69 2.74
CA VAL A 220 8.77 -11.40 2.30
C VAL A 220 10.07 -11.62 1.52
N ALA A 221 10.98 -12.46 2.04
CA ALA A 221 12.22 -12.82 1.32
C ALA A 221 11.94 -13.41 -0.06
N THR A 222 11.05 -14.42 -0.12
CA THR A 222 10.73 -15.13 -1.37
C THR A 222 10.12 -14.20 -2.43
N VAL A 223 9.20 -13.31 -2.03
CA VAL A 223 8.58 -12.36 -2.96
C VAL A 223 9.58 -11.29 -3.38
N GLY A 224 10.39 -10.78 -2.44
CA GLY A 224 11.38 -9.75 -2.69
C GLY A 224 12.51 -10.15 -3.65
N GLU A 225 12.75 -11.46 -3.83
CA GLU A 225 13.69 -11.97 -4.86
C GLU A 225 13.17 -11.81 -6.30
N ALA A 226 11.85 -11.66 -6.47
CA ALA A 226 11.22 -11.63 -7.78
C ALA A 226 10.52 -10.31 -8.12
N ALA A 227 10.03 -9.59 -7.12
CA ALA A 227 9.28 -8.34 -7.22
C ALA A 227 10.14 -7.13 -6.86
N ASP A 228 9.70 -5.93 -7.29
CA ASP A 228 10.34 -4.67 -6.93
C ASP A 228 9.82 -4.09 -5.60
N GLY A 229 8.65 -4.58 -5.14
CA GLY A 229 8.08 -4.23 -3.85
C GLY A 229 7.28 -5.37 -3.23
N VAL A 230 7.21 -5.40 -1.90
CA VAL A 230 6.47 -6.41 -1.12
C VAL A 230 5.49 -5.69 -0.22
N VAL A 231 4.19 -5.96 -0.41
CA VAL A 231 3.12 -5.36 0.40
C VAL A 231 2.68 -6.32 1.49
N VAL A 232 2.69 -5.84 2.74
CA VAL A 232 2.22 -6.59 3.91
C VAL A 232 1.10 -5.80 4.59
N GLY A 233 -0.12 -6.34 4.51
CA GLY A 233 -1.32 -5.68 5.06
C GLY A 233 -1.95 -6.48 6.20
N SER A 234 -2.71 -7.52 5.88
CA SER A 234 -3.58 -8.25 6.83
C SER A 234 -2.88 -8.65 8.13
N ALA A 235 -1.59 -9.02 8.07
CA ALA A 235 -0.81 -9.38 9.25
C ALA A 235 -0.60 -8.20 10.21
N LEU A 236 -0.39 -6.98 9.68
CA LEU A 236 -0.26 -5.77 10.51
C LEU A 236 -1.63 -5.30 11.02
N VAL A 237 -2.66 -5.36 10.18
CA VAL A 237 -4.05 -5.03 10.58
C VAL A 237 -4.55 -5.98 11.67
N HIS A 238 -4.23 -7.27 11.59
CA HIS A 238 -4.56 -8.25 12.62
C HIS A 238 -3.81 -7.97 13.94
N LEU A 239 -2.52 -7.62 13.85
CA LEU A 239 -1.75 -7.21 15.03
C LEU A 239 -2.35 -5.98 15.72
N ILE A 240 -2.82 -4.99 14.93
CA ILE A 240 -3.53 -3.81 15.45
C ILE A 240 -4.83 -4.25 16.13
N GLU A 241 -5.63 -5.11 15.50
CA GLU A 241 -6.88 -5.63 16.06
C GLU A 241 -6.67 -6.28 17.44
N GLU A 242 -5.60 -7.05 17.61
CA GLU A 242 -5.35 -7.80 18.84
C GLU A 242 -4.69 -6.96 19.93
N LYS A 243 -3.80 -6.02 19.55
CA LYS A 243 -2.81 -5.43 20.47
C LYS A 243 -2.88 -3.91 20.61
N ALA A 244 -3.67 -3.19 19.82
CA ALA A 244 -3.69 -1.72 19.80
C ALA A 244 -3.97 -1.08 21.18
N GLY A 245 -4.67 -1.78 22.07
CA GLY A 245 -4.95 -1.33 23.45
C GLY A 245 -3.81 -1.53 24.44
N GLU A 246 -2.75 -2.24 24.09
CA GLU A 246 -1.63 -2.51 25.00
C GLU A 246 -0.70 -1.29 25.12
N PRO A 247 -0.20 -0.98 26.34
CA PRO A 247 0.81 0.06 26.52
C PRO A 247 2.05 -0.20 25.66
N GLY A 248 2.54 0.83 24.94
CA GLY A 248 3.73 0.72 24.09
C GLY A 248 3.50 0.00 22.75
N PHE A 249 2.26 -0.17 22.32
CA PHE A 249 1.92 -0.81 21.05
C PHE A 249 2.65 -0.21 19.83
N PRO A 250 2.85 1.11 19.66
CA PRO A 250 3.63 1.64 18.53
C PRO A 250 5.05 1.05 18.45
N ALA A 251 5.72 0.85 19.57
CA ALA A 251 7.05 0.22 19.59
C ALA A 251 6.98 -1.30 19.25
N LEU A 252 5.89 -1.97 19.60
CA LEU A 252 5.64 -3.35 19.17
C LEU A 252 5.43 -3.43 17.66
N LEU A 253 4.63 -2.51 17.11
CA LEU A 253 4.38 -2.40 15.68
C LEU A 253 5.68 -2.13 14.91
N GLU A 254 6.51 -1.19 15.36
CA GLU A 254 7.83 -0.89 14.78
C GLU A 254 8.71 -2.15 14.74
N ARG A 255 8.82 -2.89 15.85
CA ARG A 255 9.60 -4.14 15.89
C ARG A 255 9.07 -5.17 14.90
N ARG A 256 7.74 -5.32 14.79
CA ARG A 256 7.14 -6.26 13.84
C ARG A 256 7.41 -5.87 12.39
N VAL A 257 7.31 -4.59 12.06
CA VAL A 257 7.64 -4.06 10.73
C VAL A 257 9.13 -4.29 10.42
N ARG A 258 10.02 -4.01 11.36
CA ARG A 258 11.46 -4.26 11.23
C ARG A 258 11.77 -5.74 10.98
N GLU A 259 11.14 -6.65 11.73
CA GLU A 259 11.26 -8.09 11.54
C GLU A 259 10.84 -8.52 10.12
N LEU A 260 9.72 -7.97 9.63
CA LEU A 260 9.20 -8.28 8.29
C LEU A 260 10.05 -7.68 7.17
N SER A 261 10.60 -6.47 7.35
CA SER A 261 11.41 -5.77 6.36
C SER A 261 12.87 -6.27 6.29
N GLU A 262 13.38 -6.84 7.38
CA GLU A 262 14.77 -7.31 7.51
C GLU A 262 15.27 -8.17 6.34
N PRO A 263 14.50 -9.14 5.81
CA PRO A 263 14.95 -9.96 4.68
C PRO A 263 15.24 -9.17 3.39
N LEU A 264 14.65 -7.99 3.24
CA LEU A 264 14.83 -7.14 2.07
C LEU A 264 16.06 -6.22 2.19
N ARG A 265 16.62 -6.04 3.39
CA ARG A 265 17.77 -5.15 3.60
C ARG A 265 18.97 -5.63 2.81
N GLY A 266 19.69 -4.70 2.18
CA GLY A 266 20.90 -4.97 1.43
C GLY A 266 21.99 -5.63 2.29
N LYS A 267 22.93 -6.33 1.66
CA LYS A 267 24.04 -7.01 2.36
C LYS A 267 24.89 -6.07 3.21
N ALA A 268 24.98 -4.80 2.84
CA ALA A 268 25.72 -3.77 3.56
C ALA A 268 25.04 -3.37 4.88
N ASP A 269 23.72 -3.33 4.90
CA ASP A 269 22.93 -2.89 6.07
C ASP A 269 22.80 -4.01 7.10
N ARG A 270 22.72 -5.27 6.66
CA ARG A 270 22.72 -6.48 7.53
C ARG A 270 24.00 -6.66 8.36
N ARG A 271 25.11 -6.02 7.99
CA ARG A 271 26.36 -6.08 8.74
C ARG A 271 26.49 -5.00 9.81
N ARG A 272 25.55 -4.02 9.84
CA ARG A 272 25.52 -2.90 10.81
C ARG A 272 24.45 -3.06 11.88
N ALA A 273 23.50 -3.98 11.69
CA ALA A 273 22.43 -4.33 12.64
C ALA A 273 22.82 -5.55 13.48
#